data_a2e4dc73f6d49693adea8c4a130f64db
#
_entry.id   a2e4dc73f6d49693adea8c4a130f64db
#
_cell.length_a   1.000
_cell.length_b   1.000
_cell.length_c   1.000
_cell.angle_alpha   90.00
_cell.angle_beta   90.00
_cell.angle_gamma   90.00
#
_symmetry.space_group_name_H-M   'P 1'
#
loop_
_entity.id
_entity.type
_entity.pdbx_description
1 polymer ?
#
loop_
_entity_poly.entity_id
_entity_poly.type
_entity_poly.pdbx_seq_one_letter_code
_entity_poly.pdbx_strand_id
1 'polypeptide(L)'
;MNGGHRVQQAAYAYVGAFVDELARAGVRHVCICPGSRSTPLAMLAAEHPDVRVWMHIDERSAAFFALGLAKATGTPVALVATSGTAVVNFMPAVVEAYYSRVPLLLLTADRPPELRDVGTNQTIDQVRLYGGHVKWSVDMPLPEAVVQLSGAWQTSDTLLVPQGQTRVEGSVARASFAVSGPQGQGALHV
;
A
#
# COMPACT_ATOMS: atom_id res chain seq x y z
N MET A 1 8.62 30.52 0.49
CA MET A 1 8.88 29.36 1.36
C MET A 1 7.67 28.40 1.56
N ASN A 2 6.69 28.33 0.64
CA ASN A 2 5.43 27.59 0.92
C ASN A 2 5.15 26.36 0.04
N GLY A 3 5.96 26.05 -0.96
CA GLY A 3 5.65 24.92 -1.87
C GLY A 3 5.90 23.54 -1.23
N GLY A 4 7.04 23.34 -0.60
CA GLY A 4 7.41 22.05 0.00
C GLY A 4 6.48 21.61 1.14
N HIS A 5 6.01 22.54 1.96
CA HIS A 5 5.06 22.26 3.03
C HIS A 5 3.69 21.77 2.52
N ARG A 6 3.23 22.34 1.40
CA ARG A 6 1.94 21.95 0.81
C ARG A 6 1.99 20.56 0.20
N VAL A 7 3.08 20.23 -0.49
CA VAL A 7 3.28 18.88 -1.07
C VAL A 7 3.36 17.82 0.03
N GLN A 8 4.08 18.11 1.11
CA GLN A 8 4.16 17.21 2.25
C GLN A 8 2.80 17.01 2.92
N GLN A 9 2.02 18.07 3.13
CA GLN A 9 0.67 17.97 3.69
C GLN A 9 -0.27 17.15 2.80
N ALA A 10 -0.21 17.33 1.48
CA ALA A 10 -1.00 16.55 0.53
C ALA A 10 -0.64 15.06 0.58
N ALA A 11 0.65 14.73 0.67
CA ALA A 11 1.10 13.35 0.79
C ALA A 11 0.60 12.69 2.08
N TYR A 12 0.69 13.37 3.22
CA TYR A 12 0.18 12.84 4.49
C TYR A 12 -1.35 12.69 4.49
N ALA A 13 -2.09 13.65 3.93
CA ALA A 13 -3.54 13.56 3.81
C ALA A 13 -3.96 12.38 2.91
N TYR A 14 -3.28 12.21 1.78
CA TYR A 14 -3.54 11.13 0.83
C TYR A 14 -3.26 9.75 1.45
N VAL A 15 -2.09 9.57 2.05
CA VAL A 15 -1.70 8.32 2.69
C VAL A 15 -2.55 8.04 3.94
N GLY A 16 -2.94 9.08 4.69
CA GLY A 16 -3.81 8.95 5.85
C GLY A 16 -5.20 8.42 5.48
N ALA A 17 -5.80 8.99 4.43
CA ALA A 17 -7.07 8.50 3.91
C ALA A 17 -6.97 7.04 3.40
N PHE A 18 -5.85 6.70 2.78
CA PHE A 18 -5.59 5.35 2.32
C PHE A 18 -5.49 4.35 3.48
N VAL A 19 -4.75 4.67 4.55
CA VAL A 19 -4.61 3.82 5.74
C VAL A 19 -5.94 3.67 6.47
N ASP A 20 -6.71 4.76 6.62
CA ASP A 20 -8.05 4.72 7.23
C ASP A 20 -8.98 3.76 6.46
N GLU A 21 -8.93 3.82 5.14
CA GLU A 21 -9.77 2.94 4.32
C GLU A 21 -9.29 1.48 4.32
N LEU A 22 -7.99 1.22 4.39
CA LEU A 22 -7.48 -0.14 4.62
C LEU A 22 -8.02 -0.72 5.93
N ALA A 23 -8.02 0.07 6.99
CA ALA A 23 -8.57 -0.34 8.28
C ALA A 23 -10.08 -0.62 8.18
N ARG A 24 -10.84 0.23 7.49
CA ARG A 24 -12.28 0.01 7.23
C ARG A 24 -12.54 -1.24 6.40
N ALA A 25 -11.68 -1.53 5.44
CA ALA A 25 -11.73 -2.75 4.62
C ALA A 25 -11.32 -4.03 5.37
N GLY A 26 -10.96 -3.93 6.66
CA GLY A 26 -10.64 -5.07 7.52
C GLY A 26 -9.16 -5.42 7.64
N VAL A 27 -8.25 -4.59 7.11
CA VAL A 27 -6.81 -4.75 7.34
C VAL A 27 -6.49 -4.29 8.76
N ARG A 28 -6.19 -5.25 9.65
CA ARG A 28 -5.89 -4.99 11.06
C ARG A 28 -4.42 -5.14 11.39
N HIS A 29 -3.65 -5.73 10.52
CA HIS A 29 -2.24 -6.03 10.73
C HIS A 29 -1.39 -5.47 9.60
N VAL A 30 -0.36 -4.72 9.96
CA VAL A 30 0.60 -4.14 9.02
C VAL A 30 2.01 -4.52 9.46
N CYS A 31 2.72 -5.27 8.63
CA CYS A 31 4.13 -5.60 8.83
C CYS A 31 4.98 -4.54 8.12
N ILE A 32 5.86 -3.86 8.85
CA ILE A 32 6.62 -2.73 8.34
C ILE A 32 8.11 -3.04 8.39
N CYS A 33 8.77 -2.90 7.22
CA CYS A 33 10.21 -2.79 7.13
C CYS A 33 10.57 -1.31 6.96
N PRO A 34 11.36 -0.73 7.88
CA PRO A 34 11.59 0.71 7.90
C PRO A 34 12.42 1.17 6.70
N GLY A 35 12.07 2.36 6.19
CA GLY A 35 12.80 3.02 5.14
C GLY A 35 12.28 4.44 4.92
N SER A 36 13.15 5.35 4.46
CA SER A 36 12.80 6.77 4.40
C SER A 36 11.64 7.08 3.44
N ARG A 37 11.50 6.34 2.33
CA ARG A 37 10.41 6.58 1.37
C ARG A 37 9.06 6.09 1.87
N SER A 38 9.05 5.03 2.68
CA SER A 38 7.83 4.50 3.29
C SER A 38 7.46 5.18 4.61
N THR A 39 8.22 6.19 5.06
CA THR A 39 7.97 6.87 6.34
C THR A 39 6.52 7.37 6.52
N PRO A 40 5.90 8.08 5.55
CA PRO A 40 4.53 8.55 5.74
C PRO A 40 3.55 7.40 5.98
N LEU A 41 3.68 6.33 5.21
CA LEU A 41 2.83 5.15 5.33
C LEU A 41 3.06 4.42 6.67
N ALA A 42 4.33 4.27 7.07
CA ALA A 42 4.69 3.61 8.32
C ALA A 42 4.18 4.39 9.55
N MET A 43 4.35 5.70 9.56
CA MET A 43 3.89 6.56 10.66
C MET A 43 2.36 6.56 10.79
N LEU A 44 1.66 6.78 9.69
CA LEU A 44 0.20 6.82 9.69
C LEU A 44 -0.43 5.46 10.05
N ALA A 45 0.18 4.36 9.62
CA ALA A 45 -0.24 3.04 10.06
C ALA A 45 0.00 2.82 11.56
N ALA A 46 1.13 3.33 12.10
CA ALA A 46 1.44 3.21 13.53
C ALA A 46 0.56 4.08 14.42
N GLU A 47 0.07 5.20 13.92
CA GLU A 47 -0.83 6.12 14.64
C GLU A 47 -2.30 5.70 14.54
N HIS A 48 -2.66 4.81 13.63
CA HIS A 48 -4.05 4.41 13.42
C HIS A 48 -4.55 3.48 14.55
N PRO A 49 -5.65 3.82 15.25
CA PRO A 49 -6.10 3.09 16.44
C PRO A 49 -6.52 1.64 16.17
N ASP A 50 -6.99 1.34 14.95
CA ASP A 50 -7.49 0.02 14.58
C ASP A 50 -6.44 -0.85 13.89
N VAL A 51 -5.20 -0.37 13.75
CA VAL A 51 -4.12 -1.07 13.07
C VAL A 51 -3.05 -1.49 14.06
N ARG A 52 -2.68 -2.77 14.04
CA ARG A 52 -1.54 -3.29 14.78
C ARG A 52 -0.32 -3.40 13.88
N VAL A 53 0.74 -2.67 14.24
CA VAL A 53 2.00 -2.67 13.53
C VAL A 53 2.94 -3.74 14.08
N TRP A 54 3.64 -4.42 13.15
CA TRP A 54 4.68 -5.40 13.41
C TRP A 54 5.95 -4.96 12.70
N MET A 55 6.97 -4.57 13.48
CA MET A 55 8.23 -4.07 12.93
C MET A 55 9.19 -5.21 12.62
N HIS A 56 9.81 -5.17 11.45
CA HIS A 56 10.80 -6.13 11.00
C HIS A 56 11.98 -5.41 10.34
N ILE A 57 13.17 -5.98 10.46
CA ILE A 57 14.38 -5.43 9.82
C ILE A 57 14.62 -6.07 8.45
N ASP A 58 14.29 -7.36 8.32
CA ASP A 58 14.49 -8.12 7.09
C ASP A 58 13.16 -8.32 6.36
N GLU A 59 13.08 -7.86 5.11
CA GLU A 59 11.85 -7.85 4.32
C GLU A 59 11.36 -9.27 3.99
N ARG A 60 12.24 -10.20 3.71
CA ARG A 60 11.86 -11.59 3.43
C ARG A 60 11.24 -12.23 4.66
N SER A 61 11.82 -12.03 5.82
CA SER A 61 11.28 -12.52 7.10
C SER A 61 9.94 -11.88 7.42
N ALA A 62 9.80 -10.57 7.19
CA ALA A 62 8.55 -9.85 7.34
C ALA A 62 7.44 -10.42 6.47
N ALA A 63 7.76 -10.74 5.21
CA ALA A 63 6.80 -11.26 4.27
C ALA A 63 6.30 -12.66 4.65
N PHE A 64 7.17 -13.54 5.11
CA PHE A 64 6.77 -14.86 5.64
C PHE A 64 6.04 -14.76 6.96
N PHE A 65 6.40 -13.82 7.83
CA PHE A 65 5.64 -13.55 9.05
C PHE A 65 4.22 -13.09 8.71
N ALA A 66 4.07 -12.13 7.78
CA ALA A 66 2.77 -11.66 7.32
C ALA A 66 1.93 -12.79 6.69
N LEU A 67 2.56 -13.65 5.90
CA LEU A 67 1.92 -14.84 5.34
C LEU A 67 1.39 -15.77 6.44
N GLY A 68 2.20 -16.05 7.45
CA GLY A 68 1.79 -16.86 8.60
C GLY A 68 0.65 -16.22 9.39
N LEU A 69 0.74 -14.92 9.62
CA LEU A 69 -0.29 -14.14 10.32
C LEU A 69 -1.62 -14.13 9.55
N ALA A 70 -1.58 -13.91 8.24
CA ALA A 70 -2.77 -13.95 7.39
C ALA A 70 -3.41 -15.34 7.35
N LYS A 71 -2.60 -16.41 7.32
CA LYS A 71 -3.08 -17.80 7.44
C LYS A 71 -3.76 -18.06 8.79
N ALA A 72 -3.16 -17.58 9.87
CA ALA A 72 -3.66 -17.84 11.22
C ALA A 72 -4.95 -17.04 11.53
N THR A 73 -5.04 -15.82 11.03
CA THR A 73 -6.21 -14.94 11.30
C THR A 73 -7.32 -15.06 10.26
N GLY A 74 -7.03 -15.58 9.08
CA GLY A 74 -7.97 -15.60 7.96
C GLY A 74 -8.28 -14.21 7.38
N THR A 75 -7.50 -13.19 7.76
CA THR A 75 -7.71 -11.78 7.35
C THR A 75 -6.53 -11.25 6.55
N PRO A 76 -6.73 -10.22 5.71
CA PRO A 76 -5.64 -9.60 4.97
C PRO A 76 -4.59 -8.99 5.89
N VAL A 77 -3.33 -9.17 5.55
CA VAL A 77 -2.19 -8.53 6.23
C VAL A 77 -1.45 -7.67 5.21
N ALA A 78 -1.18 -6.41 5.58
CA ALA A 78 -0.41 -5.51 4.76
C ALA A 78 1.10 -5.63 5.06
N LEU A 79 1.90 -5.48 4.01
CA LEU A 79 3.36 -5.43 4.05
C LEU A 79 3.83 -4.08 3.54
N VAL A 80 4.66 -3.39 4.30
CA VAL A 80 5.22 -2.10 3.92
C VAL A 80 6.72 -2.21 3.78
N ALA A 81 7.25 -1.79 2.65
CA ALA A 81 8.67 -1.62 2.42
C ALA A 81 8.99 -0.32 1.70
N THR A 82 10.26 0.08 1.80
CA THR A 82 10.83 1.15 0.98
C THR A 82 10.96 0.69 -0.47
N SER A 83 11.73 1.37 -1.29
CA SER A 83 11.92 1.04 -2.71
C SER A 83 13.15 0.19 -2.97
N GLY A 84 13.35 -0.20 -4.22
CA GLY A 84 14.53 -0.91 -4.69
C GLY A 84 14.48 -2.39 -4.35
N THR A 85 15.62 -2.99 -4.03
CA THR A 85 15.72 -4.43 -3.73
C THR A 85 14.94 -4.87 -2.50
N ALA A 86 14.56 -3.95 -1.61
CA ALA A 86 13.69 -4.23 -0.47
C ALA A 86 12.40 -4.95 -0.93
N VAL A 87 11.74 -4.42 -1.95
CA VAL A 87 10.48 -4.98 -2.44
C VAL A 87 10.65 -6.33 -3.13
N VAL A 88 11.83 -6.60 -3.72
CA VAL A 88 12.14 -7.89 -4.36
C VAL A 88 12.16 -9.03 -3.33
N ASN A 89 12.55 -8.74 -2.10
CA ASN A 89 12.60 -9.71 -1.01
C ASN A 89 11.22 -10.24 -0.59
N PHE A 90 10.14 -9.58 -0.96
CA PHE A 90 8.78 -10.10 -0.73
C PHE A 90 8.41 -11.24 -1.68
N MET A 91 9.09 -11.35 -2.83
CA MET A 91 8.73 -12.28 -3.91
C MET A 91 8.52 -13.74 -3.45
N PRO A 92 9.38 -14.36 -2.63
CA PRO A 92 9.16 -15.74 -2.20
C PRO A 92 7.85 -15.95 -1.45
N ALA A 93 7.51 -15.03 -0.54
CA ALA A 93 6.26 -15.10 0.21
C ALA A 93 5.03 -14.75 -0.65
N VAL A 94 5.19 -13.86 -1.63
CA VAL A 94 4.14 -13.52 -2.60
C VAL A 94 3.77 -14.73 -3.44
N VAL A 95 4.76 -15.46 -3.95
CA VAL A 95 4.54 -16.70 -4.70
C VAL A 95 3.80 -17.73 -3.83
N GLU A 96 4.25 -17.93 -2.60
CA GLU A 96 3.59 -18.85 -1.65
C GLU A 96 2.16 -18.40 -1.33
N ALA A 97 1.94 -17.09 -1.10
CA ALA A 97 0.61 -16.54 -0.85
C ALA A 97 -0.35 -16.77 -2.04
N TYR A 98 0.17 -16.60 -3.25
CA TYR A 98 -0.60 -16.82 -4.48
C TYR A 98 -1.10 -18.27 -4.59
N TYR A 99 -0.20 -19.25 -4.47
CA TYR A 99 -0.57 -20.66 -4.57
C TYR A 99 -1.37 -21.16 -3.37
N SER A 100 -1.10 -20.64 -2.17
CA SER A 100 -1.84 -20.97 -0.95
C SER A 100 -3.15 -20.16 -0.80
N ARG A 101 -3.44 -19.23 -1.71
CA ARG A 101 -4.63 -18.35 -1.68
C ARG A 101 -4.75 -17.55 -0.37
N VAL A 102 -3.63 -17.06 0.14
CA VAL A 102 -3.56 -16.25 1.34
C VAL A 102 -3.59 -14.76 0.97
N PRO A 103 -4.44 -13.94 1.59
CA PRO A 103 -4.55 -12.53 1.25
C PRO A 103 -3.37 -11.74 1.84
N LEU A 104 -2.50 -11.23 0.97
CA LEU A 104 -1.46 -10.28 1.30
C LEU A 104 -1.65 -8.99 0.49
N LEU A 105 -1.43 -7.86 1.13
CA LEU A 105 -1.44 -6.55 0.52
C LEU A 105 -0.03 -5.95 0.60
N LEU A 106 0.57 -5.68 -0.56
CA LEU A 106 1.95 -5.22 -0.67
C LEU A 106 1.94 -3.71 -0.94
N LEU A 107 2.41 -2.94 0.02
CA LEU A 107 2.45 -1.47 0.00
C LEU A 107 3.91 -1.05 -0.13
N THR A 108 4.35 -0.82 -1.35
CA THR A 108 5.75 -0.55 -1.66
C THR A 108 5.94 0.91 -2.04
N ALA A 109 6.84 1.60 -1.36
CA ALA A 109 7.20 2.94 -1.77
C ALA A 109 8.08 2.90 -3.04
N ASP A 110 7.95 3.91 -3.90
CA ASP A 110 8.77 4.04 -5.09
C ASP A 110 9.21 5.49 -5.32
N ARG A 111 10.07 5.69 -6.30
CA ARG A 111 10.42 6.99 -6.84
C ARG A 111 9.32 7.49 -7.79
N PRO A 112 9.11 8.79 -7.85
CA PRO A 112 8.21 9.35 -8.86
C PRO A 112 8.73 9.07 -10.28
N PRO A 113 7.86 9.04 -11.29
CA PRO A 113 8.20 8.62 -12.65
C PRO A 113 9.44 9.29 -13.24
N GLU A 114 9.65 10.57 -12.97
CA GLU A 114 10.80 11.35 -13.47
C GLU A 114 12.16 10.93 -12.90
N LEU A 115 12.15 10.12 -11.83
CA LEU A 115 13.37 9.60 -11.20
C LEU A 115 13.60 8.12 -11.47
N ARG A 116 12.75 7.49 -12.30
CA ARG A 116 12.91 6.11 -12.74
C ARG A 116 13.86 6.05 -13.93
N ASP A 117 14.62 4.98 -14.08
CA ASP A 117 15.52 4.69 -15.20
C ASP A 117 16.63 5.72 -15.48
N VAL A 118 16.89 6.62 -14.53
CA VAL A 118 17.94 7.64 -14.61
C VAL A 118 19.09 7.42 -13.63
N GLY A 119 19.23 6.19 -13.11
CA GLY A 119 20.29 5.82 -12.17
C GLY A 119 20.10 6.40 -10.76
N THR A 120 18.88 6.76 -10.39
CA THR A 120 18.56 7.26 -9.05
C THR A 120 18.82 6.17 -8.01
N ASN A 121 19.36 6.60 -6.86
CA ASN A 121 19.73 5.71 -5.77
C ASN A 121 18.55 4.88 -5.26
N GLN A 122 18.76 3.57 -5.08
CA GLN A 122 17.75 2.62 -4.57
C GLN A 122 16.46 2.63 -5.40
N THR A 123 16.63 2.59 -6.73
CA THR A 123 15.53 2.59 -7.71
C THR A 123 15.71 1.40 -8.64
N ILE A 124 14.64 0.67 -8.85
CA ILE A 124 14.52 -0.41 -9.82
C ILE A 124 13.17 -0.26 -10.53
N ASP A 125 12.93 -1.00 -11.60
CA ASP A 125 11.58 -1.12 -12.16
C ASP A 125 10.71 -1.95 -11.20
N GLN A 126 9.82 -1.26 -10.47
CA GLN A 126 8.88 -1.86 -9.53
C GLN A 126 7.49 -2.09 -10.13
N VAL A 127 7.24 -1.49 -11.32
CA VAL A 127 5.93 -1.59 -11.96
C VAL A 127 5.67 -3.04 -12.36
N ARG A 128 4.62 -3.63 -11.80
CA ARG A 128 4.28 -5.04 -12.00
C ARG A 128 5.37 -6.04 -11.63
N LEU A 129 6.21 -5.69 -10.66
CA LEU A 129 7.35 -6.51 -10.22
C LEU A 129 6.97 -7.97 -9.93
N TYR A 130 5.80 -8.21 -9.34
CA TYR A 130 5.35 -9.56 -8.95
C TYR A 130 4.65 -10.32 -10.07
N GLY A 131 4.48 -9.72 -11.24
CA GLY A 131 3.97 -10.36 -12.46
C GLY A 131 2.63 -11.07 -12.24
N GLY A 132 2.57 -12.33 -12.65
CA GLY A 132 1.37 -13.16 -12.53
C GLY A 132 1.10 -13.73 -11.13
N HIS A 133 1.94 -13.43 -10.14
CA HIS A 133 1.77 -13.91 -8.77
C HIS A 133 0.97 -12.96 -7.87
N VAL A 134 0.40 -11.90 -8.45
CA VAL A 134 -0.56 -11.01 -7.80
C VAL A 134 -1.84 -10.92 -8.62
N LYS A 135 -2.95 -10.73 -7.97
CA LYS A 135 -4.26 -10.60 -8.64
C LYS A 135 -4.44 -9.24 -9.28
N TRP A 136 -3.83 -8.25 -8.71
CA TRP A 136 -3.93 -6.88 -9.14
C TRP A 136 -2.67 -6.10 -8.72
N SER A 137 -2.27 -5.14 -9.54
CA SER A 137 -1.13 -4.27 -9.30
C SER A 137 -1.46 -2.89 -9.82
N VAL A 138 -1.16 -1.86 -9.05
CA VAL A 138 -1.36 -0.47 -9.44
C VAL A 138 -0.15 0.37 -9.08
N ASP A 139 0.21 1.28 -9.96
CA ASP A 139 1.12 2.39 -9.68
C ASP A 139 0.24 3.59 -9.28
N MET A 140 0.30 3.94 -7.98
CA MET A 140 -0.56 4.97 -7.41
C MET A 140 -0.12 6.35 -7.91
N PRO A 141 -1.06 7.24 -8.28
CA PRO A 141 -0.72 8.60 -8.70
C PRO A 141 -0.09 9.38 -7.55
N LEU A 142 0.75 10.35 -7.92
CA LEU A 142 1.33 11.27 -6.97
C LEU A 142 0.22 12.10 -6.28
N PRO A 143 0.31 12.33 -4.96
CA PRO A 143 -0.63 13.19 -4.26
C PRO A 143 -0.48 14.64 -4.75
N GLU A 144 -1.57 15.22 -5.20
CA GLU A 144 -1.58 16.62 -5.62
C GLU A 144 -1.74 17.57 -4.42
N ALA A 145 -1.22 18.79 -4.56
CA ALA A 145 -1.21 19.79 -3.48
C ALA A 145 -2.59 20.34 -3.09
N VAL A 146 -3.66 19.90 -3.75
CA VAL A 146 -5.03 20.34 -3.49
C VAL A 146 -5.96 19.14 -3.40
N VAL A 147 -5.90 18.42 -2.29
CA VAL A 147 -6.93 17.45 -1.94
C VAL A 147 -7.66 18.00 -0.71
N GLN A 148 -8.80 18.64 -0.90
CA GLN A 148 -9.76 18.82 0.18
C GLN A 148 -10.55 17.51 0.30
N LEU A 149 -10.11 16.64 1.19
CA LEU A 149 -10.86 15.45 1.56
C LEU A 149 -11.94 15.87 2.57
N SER A 150 -13.05 16.39 2.07
CA SER A 150 -14.26 16.59 2.86
C SER A 150 -15.28 15.55 2.42
N GLY A 151 -15.44 14.49 3.18
CA GLY A 151 -16.47 13.48 2.92
C GLY A 151 -16.10 12.09 3.45
N ALA A 152 -17.11 11.29 3.69
CA ALA A 152 -16.94 9.89 4.03
C ALA A 152 -16.54 9.09 2.78
N TRP A 153 -15.63 8.14 2.94
CA TRP A 153 -15.28 7.18 1.91
C TRP A 153 -16.32 6.07 1.87
N GLN A 154 -16.78 5.71 0.68
CA GLN A 154 -17.56 4.48 0.51
C GLN A 154 -16.72 3.41 -0.18
N THR A 155 -16.69 2.25 0.42
CA THR A 155 -16.35 1.02 -0.29
C THR A 155 -17.56 0.58 -1.10
N SER A 156 -17.51 0.66 -2.42
CA SER A 156 -18.27 -0.24 -3.23
C SER A 156 -17.48 -1.54 -3.35
N ASP A 157 -18.12 -2.66 -3.70
CA ASP A 157 -17.51 -4.01 -3.71
C ASP A 157 -16.15 -4.12 -4.42
N THR A 158 -15.68 -3.06 -5.04
CA THR A 158 -14.45 -2.98 -5.81
C THR A 158 -13.79 -1.61 -5.84
N LEU A 159 -14.33 -0.56 -5.23
CA LEU A 159 -13.81 0.81 -5.43
C LEU A 159 -13.91 1.65 -4.17
N LEU A 160 -12.79 2.28 -3.79
CA LEU A 160 -12.76 3.38 -2.83
C LEU A 160 -13.13 4.68 -3.56
N VAL A 161 -14.27 5.25 -3.26
CA VAL A 161 -14.72 6.53 -3.83
C VAL A 161 -15.01 7.50 -2.72
N PRO A 162 -14.44 8.71 -2.71
CA PRO A 162 -14.81 9.73 -1.74
C PRO A 162 -16.28 10.11 -1.93
N GLN A 163 -17.07 10.07 -0.84
CA GLN A 163 -18.41 10.63 -0.83
C GLN A 163 -18.35 12.11 -0.44
N GLY A 164 -18.77 12.94 -1.34
CA GLY A 164 -18.87 14.38 -1.21
C GLY A 164 -18.42 15.07 -2.48
N GLN A 165 -18.98 16.21 -2.79
CA GLN A 165 -18.62 16.99 -3.99
C GLN A 165 -17.18 17.51 -3.89
N THR A 166 -16.22 16.65 -4.04
CA THR A 166 -14.85 17.06 -4.25
C THR A 166 -14.48 16.63 -5.66
N ARG A 167 -14.61 17.55 -6.58
CA ARG A 167 -14.03 17.42 -7.89
C ARG A 167 -12.52 17.51 -7.72
N VAL A 168 -11.87 16.38 -7.78
CA VAL A 168 -10.42 16.34 -7.96
C VAL A 168 -10.18 16.71 -9.42
N GLU A 169 -9.85 17.94 -9.67
CA GLU A 169 -9.35 18.35 -10.99
C GLU A 169 -7.92 17.82 -11.10
N GLY A 170 -7.75 16.79 -11.91
CA GLY A 170 -6.49 16.07 -12.09
C GLY A 170 -6.56 14.67 -11.48
N SER A 171 -6.32 13.68 -12.27
CA SER A 171 -6.22 12.24 -11.98
C SER A 171 -6.96 11.70 -10.75
N VAL A 172 -8.04 11.01 -11.03
CA VAL A 172 -8.79 10.20 -10.03
C VAL A 172 -7.92 9.00 -9.66
N ALA A 173 -7.36 9.02 -8.46
CA ALA A 173 -6.78 7.82 -7.87
C ALA A 173 -7.89 6.81 -7.63
N ARG A 174 -7.91 5.75 -8.41
CA ARG A 174 -8.79 4.61 -8.19
C ARG A 174 -7.95 3.50 -7.58
N ALA A 175 -8.01 3.36 -6.27
CA ALA A 175 -7.53 2.16 -5.64
C ALA A 175 -8.69 1.16 -5.55
N SER A 176 -8.63 0.09 -6.30
CA SER A 176 -9.60 -1.00 -6.20
C SER A 176 -9.02 -2.07 -5.30
N PHE A 177 -9.68 -2.36 -4.20
CA PHE A 177 -9.31 -3.47 -3.34
C PHE A 177 -10.36 -4.57 -3.47
N ALA A 178 -10.06 -5.59 -4.23
CA ALA A 178 -10.83 -6.82 -4.22
C ALA A 178 -10.25 -7.74 -3.13
N VAL A 179 -10.69 -7.58 -1.90
CA VAL A 179 -10.59 -8.63 -0.91
C VAL A 179 -11.79 -9.54 -1.15
N SER A 180 -11.67 -10.45 -2.08
CA SER A 180 -12.72 -11.40 -2.36
C SER A 180 -12.68 -12.55 -1.36
N GLY A 181 -13.85 -13.00 -0.96
CA GLY A 181 -14.06 -14.18 -0.12
C GLY A 181 -13.40 -15.48 -0.65
N PRO A 182 -13.76 -16.65 -0.14
CA PRO A 182 -12.94 -17.89 -0.25
C PRO A 182 -12.52 -18.31 -1.66
N GLN A 183 -13.14 -17.80 -2.68
CA GLN A 183 -12.82 -18.14 -4.08
C GLN A 183 -11.89 -17.14 -4.79
N GLY A 184 -11.46 -16.10 -4.12
CA GLY A 184 -10.72 -15.02 -4.78
C GLY A 184 -9.48 -14.51 -4.07
N GLN A 185 -9.04 -15.14 -2.99
CA GLN A 185 -7.90 -14.69 -2.19
C GLN A 185 -6.57 -14.91 -2.91
N GLY A 186 -5.63 -14.01 -2.71
CA GLY A 186 -4.28 -14.03 -3.27
C GLY A 186 -3.53 -12.77 -2.87
N ALA A 187 -2.27 -12.65 -3.27
CA ALA A 187 -1.50 -11.44 -3.03
C ALA A 187 -2.02 -10.29 -3.90
N LEU A 188 -2.01 -9.09 -3.33
CA LEU A 188 -2.34 -7.84 -3.99
C LEU A 188 -1.15 -6.89 -3.85
N HIS A 189 -0.78 -6.23 -4.94
CA HIS A 189 0.27 -5.21 -4.97
C HIS A 189 -0.33 -3.85 -5.30
N VAL A 190 0.00 -2.84 -4.50
CA VAL A 190 -0.43 -1.43 -4.62
C VAL A 190 0.76 -0.52 -4.78
#